data_f7527e8fb3ceccf91a0b0483a6e69bdf
#
_entry.id   f7527e8fb3ceccf91a0b0483a6e69bdf
#
_cell.length_a   1.000
_cell.length_b   1.000
_cell.length_c   1.000
_cell.angle_alpha   90.00
_cell.angle_beta   90.00
_cell.angle_gamma   90.00
#
_symmetry.space_group_name_H-M   'P 1'
#
loop_
_entity.id
_entity.type
_entity.pdbx_description
1 polymer ?
#
loop_
_entity_poly.entity_id
_entity_poly.type
_entity_poly.pdbx_seq_one_letter_code
_entity_poly.pdbx_strand_id
1 'polypeptide(L)'
;IDEIDKSDDEFEAFLLEILSDYQVSIPEIGTIKGQIKPIVFLTSNNTREIGDALKRRCLHLYIPFPDPFLEEKIISSRVPEIDKNLKIQLVNFVQGLRNLDLKKLPSVSETIDWARSLVLLNVKTLEPTLVRETLNILLKFQTDIDVSDPEIDNLIEQSKK
;
A
#
# COMPACT_ATOMS: atom_id res chain seq x y z
N ILE A 1 6.70 -11.89 -9.65
CA ILE A 1 6.40 -12.64 -8.41
C ILE A 1 5.99 -11.60 -7.38
N ASP A 2 4.78 -11.73 -6.89
CA ASP A 2 4.18 -10.78 -5.98
C ASP A 2 4.27 -11.26 -4.53
N GLU A 3 4.42 -10.32 -3.59
CA GLU A 3 4.45 -10.57 -2.14
C GLU A 3 5.48 -11.65 -1.72
N ILE A 4 6.73 -11.51 -2.21
CA ILE A 4 7.80 -12.47 -1.90
C ILE A 4 8.09 -12.60 -0.40
N ASP A 5 7.79 -11.57 0.38
CA ASP A 5 7.91 -11.58 1.84
C ASP A 5 6.91 -12.52 2.55
N LYS A 6 5.97 -13.13 1.82
CA LYS A 6 5.08 -14.17 2.33
C LYS A 6 5.52 -15.60 1.96
N SER A 7 6.57 -15.73 1.16
CA SER A 7 7.12 -17.04 0.82
C SER A 7 7.96 -17.63 1.97
N ASP A 8 8.19 -18.92 1.93
CA ASP A 8 9.10 -19.61 2.84
C ASP A 8 10.56 -19.57 2.35
N ASP A 9 11.47 -20.02 3.18
CA ASP A 9 12.90 -20.04 2.87
C ASP A 9 13.23 -21.05 1.75
N GLU A 10 12.43 -22.10 1.60
CA GLU A 10 12.60 -23.10 0.53
C GLU A 10 12.31 -22.48 -0.84
N PHE A 11 11.26 -21.68 -0.92
CA PHE A 11 10.93 -20.96 -2.14
C PHE A 11 11.96 -19.87 -2.47
N GLU A 12 12.49 -19.17 -1.46
CA GLU A 12 13.60 -18.24 -1.68
C GLU A 12 14.85 -18.96 -2.21
N ALA A 13 15.21 -20.12 -1.66
CA ALA A 13 16.32 -20.92 -2.14
C ALA A 13 16.13 -21.38 -3.60
N PHE A 14 14.91 -21.79 -3.95
CA PHE A 14 14.54 -22.14 -5.33
C PHE A 14 14.70 -20.93 -6.28
N LEU A 15 14.27 -19.74 -5.87
CA LEU A 15 14.45 -18.52 -6.65
C LEU A 15 15.93 -18.16 -6.86
N LEU A 16 16.80 -18.47 -5.91
CA LEU A 16 18.24 -18.22 -6.06
C LEU A 16 18.84 -19.00 -7.24
N GLU A 17 18.42 -20.24 -7.47
CA GLU A 17 18.85 -21.03 -8.61
C GLU A 17 18.36 -20.41 -9.93
N ILE A 18 17.07 -20.02 -9.98
CA ILE A 18 16.47 -19.38 -11.16
C ILE A 18 17.17 -18.07 -11.50
N LEU A 19 17.41 -17.23 -10.50
CA LEU A 19 17.98 -15.89 -10.72
C LEU A 19 19.48 -15.90 -11.02
N SER A 20 20.21 -16.93 -10.56
CA SER A 20 21.65 -17.05 -10.78
C SER A 20 21.98 -17.75 -12.09
N ASP A 21 21.40 -18.93 -12.29
CA ASP A 21 21.80 -19.86 -13.34
C ASP A 21 20.75 -20.06 -14.43
N TYR A 22 19.58 -19.41 -14.26
CA TYR A 22 18.42 -19.55 -15.16
C TYR A 22 18.01 -20.99 -15.38
N GLN A 23 18.08 -21.80 -14.32
CA GLN A 23 17.74 -23.20 -14.33
C GLN A 23 16.90 -23.57 -13.11
N VAL A 24 16.31 -24.74 -13.16
CA VAL A 24 15.57 -25.37 -12.07
C VAL A 24 15.98 -26.82 -11.98
N SER A 25 16.40 -27.24 -10.80
CA SER A 25 16.70 -28.64 -10.51
C SER A 25 15.47 -29.31 -9.87
N ILE A 26 14.86 -30.23 -10.60
CA ILE A 26 13.70 -30.99 -10.14
C ILE A 26 14.15 -32.40 -9.82
N PRO A 27 13.94 -32.90 -8.57
CA PRO A 27 14.18 -34.32 -8.27
C PRO A 27 13.51 -35.24 -9.29
N GLU A 28 14.17 -36.31 -9.69
CA GLU A 28 13.71 -37.34 -10.64
C GLU A 28 13.63 -36.88 -12.10
N ILE A 29 13.54 -35.60 -12.42
CA ILE A 29 13.47 -35.08 -13.79
C ILE A 29 14.83 -34.52 -14.23
N GLY A 30 15.65 -34.04 -13.28
CA GLY A 30 16.93 -33.42 -13.55
C GLY A 30 16.86 -31.91 -13.68
N THR A 31 17.89 -31.31 -14.24
CA THR A 31 18.01 -29.85 -14.36
C THR A 31 17.43 -29.34 -15.68
N ILE A 32 16.45 -28.46 -15.60
CA ILE A 32 15.84 -27.77 -16.74
C ILE A 32 16.48 -26.39 -16.84
N LYS A 33 17.08 -26.08 -17.98
CA LYS A 33 17.66 -24.74 -18.26
C LYS A 33 16.72 -23.87 -19.07
N GLY A 34 16.59 -22.61 -18.68
CA GLY A 34 15.89 -21.61 -19.46
C GLY A 34 16.66 -21.30 -20.77
N GLN A 35 15.95 -21.26 -21.89
CA GLN A 35 16.53 -20.88 -23.18
C GLN A 35 16.73 -19.37 -23.31
N ILE A 36 15.92 -18.59 -22.59
CA ILE A 36 15.92 -17.13 -22.61
C ILE A 36 16.03 -16.63 -21.16
N LYS A 37 16.87 -15.63 -20.93
CA LYS A 37 16.98 -14.97 -19.63
C LYS A 37 15.68 -14.18 -19.34
N PRO A 38 14.93 -14.54 -18.29
CA PRO A 38 13.72 -13.79 -17.94
C PRO A 38 14.08 -12.45 -17.29
N ILE A 39 13.22 -11.46 -17.49
CA ILE A 39 13.18 -10.27 -16.62
C ILE A 39 12.26 -10.62 -15.46
N VAL A 40 12.76 -10.52 -14.24
CA VAL A 40 12.02 -10.89 -13.03
C VAL A 40 11.79 -9.66 -12.18
N PHE A 41 10.53 -9.42 -11.82
CA PHE A 41 10.11 -8.42 -10.83
C PHE A 41 9.62 -9.15 -9.59
N LEU A 42 10.16 -8.77 -8.45
CA LEU A 42 9.73 -9.24 -7.14
C LEU A 42 9.10 -8.05 -6.41
N THR A 43 7.89 -8.22 -5.84
CA THR A 43 7.30 -7.20 -4.97
C THR A 43 7.27 -7.69 -3.53
N SER A 44 7.34 -6.77 -2.59
CA SER A 44 7.29 -7.04 -1.16
C SER A 44 6.60 -5.89 -0.42
N ASN A 45 5.75 -6.23 0.53
CA ASN A 45 5.15 -5.29 1.47
C ASN A 45 6.00 -5.13 2.75
N ASN A 46 7.19 -5.73 2.78
CA ASN A 46 8.14 -5.69 3.89
C ASN A 46 7.55 -6.22 5.22
N THR A 47 6.65 -7.21 5.15
CA THR A 47 6.08 -7.87 6.33
C THR A 47 7.07 -8.81 7.00
N ARG A 48 8.02 -9.34 6.23
CA ARG A 48 9.16 -10.14 6.67
C ARG A 48 10.42 -9.67 5.93
N GLU A 49 11.55 -9.76 6.58
CA GLU A 49 12.83 -9.51 5.93
C GLU A 49 13.15 -10.61 4.91
N ILE A 50 13.44 -10.19 3.68
CA ILE A 50 13.87 -11.08 2.60
C ILE A 50 15.35 -11.44 2.85
N GLY A 51 15.71 -12.70 2.57
CA GLY A 51 17.07 -13.19 2.78
C GLY A 51 18.13 -12.40 2.01
N ASP A 52 19.28 -12.16 2.66
CA ASP A 52 20.38 -11.39 2.07
C ASP A 52 20.87 -11.95 0.73
N ALA A 53 20.81 -13.24 0.55
CA ALA A 53 21.21 -13.91 -0.69
C ALA A 53 20.33 -13.46 -1.88
N LEU A 54 19.04 -13.31 -1.66
CA LEU A 54 18.10 -12.84 -2.68
C LEU A 54 18.25 -11.32 -2.91
N LYS A 55 18.36 -10.53 -1.84
CA LYS A 55 18.60 -9.09 -1.93
C LYS A 55 19.82 -8.74 -2.78
N ARG A 56 20.94 -9.47 -2.63
CA ARG A 56 22.18 -9.23 -3.39
C ARG A 56 22.07 -9.47 -4.89
N ARG A 57 21.04 -10.20 -5.32
CA ARG A 57 20.80 -10.53 -6.74
C ARG A 57 19.78 -9.62 -7.40
N CYS A 58 19.16 -8.72 -6.63
CA CYS A 58 18.11 -7.82 -7.08
C CYS A 58 18.59 -6.36 -7.02
N LEU A 59 18.10 -5.56 -7.94
CA LEU A 59 18.09 -4.12 -7.78
C LEU A 59 16.92 -3.76 -6.87
N HIS A 60 17.20 -3.08 -5.76
CA HIS A 60 16.17 -2.71 -4.80
C HIS A 60 15.61 -1.34 -5.11
N LEU A 61 14.29 -1.27 -5.30
CA LEU A 61 13.56 -0.03 -5.47
C LEU A 61 12.54 0.10 -4.32
N TYR A 62 12.74 1.11 -3.49
CA TYR A 62 11.76 1.48 -2.47
C TYR A 62 10.71 2.41 -3.09
N ILE A 63 9.43 2.06 -2.94
CA ILE A 63 8.30 2.87 -3.39
C ILE A 63 7.62 3.45 -2.14
N PRO A 64 7.81 4.75 -1.84
CA PRO A 64 7.17 5.41 -0.72
C PRO A 64 5.67 5.63 -0.99
N PHE A 65 4.93 6.01 0.04
CA PHE A 65 3.60 6.58 -0.17
C PHE A 65 3.69 7.78 -1.12
N PRO A 66 2.68 7.96 -1.99
CA PRO A 66 2.63 9.11 -2.87
C PRO A 66 2.56 10.42 -2.08
N ASP A 67 3.15 11.47 -2.61
CA ASP A 67 2.92 12.82 -2.11
C ASP A 67 1.45 13.27 -2.35
N PRO A 68 0.96 14.33 -1.71
CA PRO A 68 -0.43 14.77 -1.84
C PRO A 68 -0.83 15.01 -3.30
N PHE A 69 0.04 15.61 -4.11
CA PHE A 69 -0.26 15.92 -5.51
C PHE A 69 -0.43 14.65 -6.36
N LEU A 70 0.42 13.66 -6.17
CA LEU A 70 0.31 12.38 -6.86
C LEU A 70 -0.92 11.60 -6.37
N GLU A 71 -1.19 11.62 -5.06
CA GLU A 71 -2.35 10.93 -4.49
C GLU A 71 -3.66 11.55 -5.00
N GLU A 72 -3.76 12.88 -5.10
CA GLU A 72 -4.90 13.55 -5.73
C GLU A 72 -5.11 13.12 -7.19
N LYS A 73 -4.05 12.96 -7.97
CA LYS A 73 -4.14 12.45 -9.35
C LYS A 73 -4.65 11.01 -9.38
N ILE A 74 -4.16 10.16 -8.50
CA ILE A 74 -4.61 8.77 -8.37
C ILE A 74 -6.10 8.74 -8.04
N ILE A 75 -6.54 9.51 -7.03
CA ILE A 75 -7.96 9.59 -6.65
C ILE A 75 -8.81 10.11 -7.81
N SER A 76 -8.38 11.16 -8.51
CA SER A 76 -9.11 11.68 -9.67
C SER A 76 -9.26 10.65 -10.80
N SER A 77 -8.25 9.80 -11.00
CA SER A 77 -8.29 8.73 -12.00
C SER A 77 -9.19 7.56 -11.60
N ARG A 78 -9.25 7.24 -10.29
CA ARG A 78 -9.96 6.07 -9.77
C ARG A 78 -11.39 6.36 -9.32
N VAL A 79 -11.68 7.64 -8.99
CA VAL A 79 -12.97 8.15 -8.53
C VAL A 79 -13.24 9.48 -9.23
N PRO A 80 -13.51 9.47 -10.54
CA PRO A 80 -13.62 10.70 -11.34
C PRO A 80 -14.81 11.59 -10.94
N GLU A 81 -15.83 11.02 -10.30
CA GLU A 81 -17.04 11.70 -9.81
C GLU A 81 -16.84 12.44 -8.48
N ILE A 82 -15.67 12.32 -7.83
CA ILE A 82 -15.43 13.00 -6.54
C ILE A 82 -15.38 14.52 -6.72
N ASP A 83 -16.04 15.23 -5.80
CA ASP A 83 -15.94 16.70 -5.74
C ASP A 83 -14.50 17.15 -5.51
N LYS A 84 -14.10 18.26 -6.18
CA LYS A 84 -12.73 18.76 -6.11
C LYS A 84 -12.29 19.12 -4.68
N ASN A 85 -13.17 19.80 -3.92
CA ASN A 85 -12.85 20.21 -2.56
C ASN A 85 -12.78 19.02 -1.62
N LEU A 86 -13.73 18.07 -1.77
CA LEU A 86 -13.72 16.84 -0.98
C LEU A 86 -12.45 16.02 -1.24
N LYS A 87 -12.00 15.93 -2.49
CA LYS A 87 -10.77 15.22 -2.86
C LYS A 87 -9.56 15.81 -2.13
N ILE A 88 -9.38 17.12 -2.15
CA ILE A 88 -8.26 17.79 -1.48
C ILE A 88 -8.32 17.53 0.03
N GLN A 89 -9.49 17.71 0.64
CA GLN A 89 -9.67 17.45 2.07
C GLN A 89 -9.37 15.99 2.42
N LEU A 90 -9.86 15.05 1.62
CA LEU A 90 -9.65 13.62 1.82
C LEU A 90 -8.15 13.26 1.76
N VAL A 91 -7.44 13.73 0.74
CA VAL A 91 -6.00 13.45 0.59
C VAL A 91 -5.21 14.07 1.75
N ASN A 92 -5.45 15.34 2.08
CA ASN A 92 -4.76 16.01 3.19
C ASN A 92 -5.04 15.33 4.54
N PHE A 93 -6.28 14.88 4.77
CA PHE A 93 -6.66 14.14 5.97
C PHE A 93 -5.89 12.80 6.06
N VAL A 94 -5.86 12.02 4.99
CA VAL A 94 -5.13 10.74 4.95
C VAL A 94 -3.63 10.94 5.13
N GLN A 95 -3.05 11.96 4.50
CA GLN A 95 -1.64 12.33 4.71
C GLN A 95 -1.38 12.69 6.18
N GLY A 96 -2.30 13.42 6.83
CA GLY A 96 -2.23 13.72 8.25
C GLY A 96 -2.31 12.46 9.13
N LEU A 97 -3.20 11.52 8.82
CA LEU A 97 -3.28 10.23 9.52
C LEU A 97 -1.97 9.43 9.45
N ARG A 98 -1.29 9.45 8.29
CA ARG A 98 0.00 8.75 8.12
C ARG A 98 1.13 9.33 8.95
N ASN A 99 0.97 10.52 9.52
CA ASN A 99 1.95 11.12 10.44
C ASN A 99 1.71 10.73 11.92
N LEU A 100 0.60 10.04 12.22
CA LEU A 100 0.33 9.51 13.55
C LEU A 100 1.08 8.19 13.76
N ASP A 101 1.30 7.84 15.04
CA ASP A 101 1.92 6.55 15.42
C ASP A 101 0.89 5.42 15.34
N LEU A 102 0.62 4.97 14.12
CA LEU A 102 -0.33 3.90 13.81
C LEU A 102 0.40 2.59 13.58
N LYS A 103 -0.22 1.50 14.04
CA LYS A 103 0.27 0.13 13.80
C LYS A 103 0.31 -0.18 12.29
N LYS A 104 -0.68 0.32 11.54
CA LYS A 104 -0.76 0.19 10.08
C LYS A 104 -1.24 1.48 9.45
N LEU A 105 -0.38 2.10 8.68
CA LEU A 105 -0.72 3.30 7.91
C LEU A 105 -1.73 2.96 6.80
N PRO A 106 -2.74 3.82 6.56
CA PRO A 106 -3.71 3.62 5.48
C PRO A 106 -3.00 3.65 4.11
N SER A 107 -3.23 2.63 3.31
CA SER A 107 -2.71 2.51 1.95
C SER A 107 -3.51 3.37 0.96
N VAL A 108 -2.97 3.53 -0.24
CA VAL A 108 -3.67 4.22 -1.34
C VAL A 108 -4.98 3.49 -1.71
N SER A 109 -5.03 2.17 -1.60
CA SER A 109 -6.25 1.39 -1.86
C SER A 109 -7.35 1.73 -0.88
N GLU A 110 -7.03 1.81 0.43
CA GLU A 110 -7.99 2.22 1.46
C GLU A 110 -8.43 3.67 1.27
N THR A 111 -7.54 4.56 0.83
CA THR A 111 -7.90 5.94 0.45
C THR A 111 -8.91 5.97 -0.71
N ILE A 112 -8.71 5.15 -1.74
CA ILE A 112 -9.64 5.04 -2.88
C ILE A 112 -11.01 4.51 -2.43
N ASP A 113 -11.02 3.47 -1.58
CA ASP A 113 -12.26 2.87 -1.10
C ASP A 113 -13.04 3.84 -0.21
N TRP A 114 -12.34 4.63 0.61
CA TRP A 114 -12.97 5.69 1.39
C TRP A 114 -13.54 6.80 0.50
N ALA A 115 -12.79 7.23 -0.52
CA ALA A 115 -13.25 8.20 -1.50
C ALA A 115 -14.55 7.75 -2.20
N ARG A 116 -14.61 6.48 -2.64
CA ARG A 116 -15.83 5.89 -3.22
C ARG A 116 -17.00 5.89 -2.25
N SER A 117 -16.75 5.53 -1.00
CA SER A 117 -17.77 5.51 0.05
C SER A 117 -18.34 6.92 0.31
N LEU A 118 -17.47 7.94 0.38
CA LEU A 118 -17.92 9.33 0.55
C LEU A 118 -18.74 9.83 -0.65
N VAL A 119 -18.38 9.45 -1.87
CA VAL A 119 -19.17 9.78 -3.07
C VAL A 119 -20.56 9.10 -3.02
N LEU A 120 -20.62 7.81 -2.67
CA LEU A 120 -21.89 7.10 -2.49
C LEU A 120 -22.80 7.73 -1.43
N LEU A 121 -22.22 8.28 -0.36
CA LEU A 121 -22.93 9.01 0.70
C LEU A 121 -23.27 10.45 0.30
N ASN A 122 -22.97 10.89 -0.93
CA ASN A 122 -23.16 12.26 -1.42
C ASN A 122 -22.49 13.34 -0.55
N VAL A 123 -21.36 13.03 0.05
CA VAL A 123 -20.59 13.95 0.89
C VAL A 123 -19.94 15.05 0.04
N LYS A 124 -19.93 16.28 0.53
CA LYS A 124 -19.29 17.43 -0.13
C LYS A 124 -18.10 17.99 0.66
N THR A 125 -18.07 17.75 1.95
CA THR A 125 -17.00 18.20 2.85
C THR A 125 -16.84 17.21 4.00
N LEU A 126 -15.64 17.11 4.54
CA LEU A 126 -15.39 16.23 5.68
C LEU A 126 -15.92 16.90 6.97
N GLU A 127 -16.68 16.12 7.72
CA GLU A 127 -17.18 16.48 9.04
C GLU A 127 -16.79 15.44 10.08
N PRO A 128 -16.50 15.84 11.34
CA PRO A 128 -15.99 14.94 12.37
C PRO A 128 -16.84 13.70 12.60
N THR A 129 -18.16 13.86 12.68
CA THR A 129 -19.08 12.74 12.89
C THR A 129 -18.99 11.71 11.76
N LEU A 130 -19.05 12.19 10.53
CA LEU A 130 -18.95 11.33 9.35
C LEU A 130 -17.61 10.61 9.27
N VAL A 131 -16.52 11.31 9.58
CA VAL A 131 -15.18 10.71 9.57
C VAL A 131 -15.11 9.59 10.60
N ARG A 132 -15.59 9.80 11.83
CA ARG A 132 -15.64 8.76 12.88
C ARG A 132 -16.44 7.53 12.45
N GLU A 133 -17.60 7.74 11.81
CA GLU A 133 -18.46 6.67 11.33
C GLU A 133 -17.84 5.85 10.18
N THR A 134 -16.94 6.44 9.40
CA THR A 134 -16.33 5.80 8.23
C THR A 134 -14.84 5.50 8.39
N LEU A 135 -14.24 5.80 9.52
CA LEU A 135 -12.80 5.64 9.78
C LEU A 135 -12.33 4.17 9.65
N ASN A 136 -13.23 3.22 9.92
CA ASN A 136 -12.98 1.79 9.76
C ASN A 136 -12.71 1.35 8.31
N ILE A 137 -13.00 2.19 7.32
CA ILE A 137 -12.62 1.96 5.92
C ILE A 137 -11.11 2.17 5.75
N LEU A 138 -10.56 3.19 6.41
CA LEU A 138 -9.14 3.52 6.37
C LEU A 138 -8.31 2.68 7.34
N LEU A 139 -8.78 2.52 8.57
CA LEU A 139 -8.06 1.88 9.67
C LEU A 139 -8.69 0.53 10.02
N LYS A 140 -7.86 -0.51 10.10
CA LYS A 140 -8.32 -1.90 10.30
C LYS A 140 -8.08 -2.42 11.73
N PHE A 141 -7.35 -1.66 12.54
CA PHE A 141 -7.08 -2.00 13.94
C PHE A 141 -7.79 -1.01 14.87
N GLN A 142 -8.45 -1.53 15.90
CA GLN A 142 -9.12 -0.69 16.89
C GLN A 142 -8.14 0.26 17.58
N THR A 143 -6.92 -0.20 17.87
CA THR A 143 -5.85 0.64 18.44
C THR A 143 -5.53 1.87 17.60
N ASP A 144 -5.55 1.73 16.27
CA ASP A 144 -5.27 2.83 15.35
C ASP A 144 -6.45 3.82 15.31
N ILE A 145 -7.68 3.31 15.43
CA ILE A 145 -8.88 4.14 15.55
C ILE A 145 -8.82 4.94 16.84
N ASP A 146 -8.49 4.30 17.97
CA ASP A 146 -8.41 4.93 19.29
C ASP A 146 -7.33 6.03 19.34
N VAL A 147 -6.18 5.81 18.68
CA VAL A 147 -5.11 6.82 18.54
C VAL A 147 -5.55 8.00 17.66
N SER A 148 -6.31 7.72 16.61
CA SER A 148 -6.72 8.74 15.63
C SER A 148 -7.91 9.59 16.09
N ASP A 149 -8.83 9.03 16.88
CA ASP A 149 -10.09 9.68 17.25
C ASP A 149 -9.92 11.08 17.88
N PRO A 150 -9.02 11.32 18.86
CA PRO A 150 -8.78 12.63 19.42
C PRO A 150 -8.21 13.64 18.42
N GLU A 151 -7.55 13.18 17.35
CA GLU A 151 -6.89 14.02 16.36
C GLU A 151 -7.82 14.38 15.16
N ILE A 152 -8.98 13.74 15.03
CA ILE A 152 -9.87 13.89 13.87
C ILE A 152 -10.23 15.34 13.62
N ASP A 153 -10.65 16.08 14.65
CA ASP A 153 -11.10 17.47 14.51
C ASP A 153 -9.95 18.37 14.01
N ASN A 154 -8.75 18.19 14.55
CA ASN A 154 -7.54 18.90 14.15
C ASN A 154 -7.13 18.56 12.71
N LEU A 155 -7.13 17.27 12.35
CA LEU A 155 -6.79 16.81 11.00
C LEU A 155 -7.77 17.35 9.95
N ILE A 156 -9.07 17.42 10.27
CA ILE A 156 -10.07 17.99 9.37
C ILE A 156 -9.85 19.50 9.19
N GLU A 157 -9.56 20.23 10.26
CA GLU A 157 -9.25 21.67 10.14
C GLU A 157 -8.01 21.92 9.28
N GLN A 158 -6.98 21.10 9.44
CA GLN A 158 -5.77 21.17 8.63
C GLN A 158 -6.04 20.81 7.15
N SER A 159 -6.93 19.86 6.90
CA SER A 159 -7.26 19.40 5.55
C SER A 159 -8.02 20.44 4.71
N LYS A 160 -8.62 21.44 5.34
CA LYS A 160 -9.37 22.52 4.68
C LYS A 160 -8.50 23.71 4.25
N LYS A 161 -7.23 23.71 4.63
CA LYS A 161 -6.24 24.74 4.26
C LYS A 161 -5.55 24.38 2.96
#